data_fd16d5b345062b3f8e994c19ff2d739f
#
_entry.id   fd16d5b345062b3f8e994c19ff2d739f
#
_cell.length_a   1.000
_cell.length_b   1.000
_cell.length_c   1.000
_cell.angle_alpha   90.00
_cell.angle_beta   90.00
_cell.angle_gamma   90.00
#
_symmetry.space_group_name_H-M   'P 1'
#
loop_
_entity.id
_entity.type
_entity.pdbx_description
1 polymer ?
#
loop_
_entity_poly.entity_id
_entity_poly.type
_entity_poly.pdbx_seq_one_letter_code
_entity_poly.pdbx_strand_id
1 'polypeptide(L)'
;MTKQTPSLSFEVFPPNPEVGNAKLLRALENMQELAPHFISVTASNNKYNIKETTVALANHIQNELSIPTIAHLPAIYLSKEKVADTLHELDQVGVHRILALRGDIIPGIEPLKDFRYATDLIEFIKTEAPHFDVIGACYPEGHPDSPSQISDIQN
;
A
#
# COMPACT_ATOMS: atom_id res chain seq x y z
N MET A 1 23.28 25.58 -9.56
CA MET A 1 22.96 24.17 -9.20
C MET A 1 22.23 24.20 -7.89
N THR A 2 20.92 24.02 -7.91
CA THR A 2 20.11 23.86 -6.70
C THR A 2 20.45 22.50 -6.10
N LYS A 3 21.05 22.47 -4.91
CA LYS A 3 21.23 21.24 -4.12
C LYS A 3 19.82 20.69 -3.83
N GLN A 4 19.42 19.66 -4.52
CA GLN A 4 18.24 18.90 -4.12
C GLN A 4 18.54 18.24 -2.77
N THR A 5 17.78 18.61 -1.76
CA THR A 5 17.81 17.90 -0.48
C THR A 5 17.29 16.48 -0.72
N PRO A 6 18.02 15.43 -0.28
CA PRO A 6 17.53 14.07 -0.45
C PRO A 6 16.19 13.88 0.28
N SER A 7 15.27 13.18 -0.37
CA SER A 7 13.99 12.80 0.22
C SER A 7 14.19 11.57 1.11
N LEU A 8 13.68 11.61 2.34
CA LEU A 8 13.68 10.49 3.27
C LEU A 8 12.27 9.94 3.38
N SER A 9 12.14 8.63 3.26
CA SER A 9 10.88 7.90 3.50
C SER A 9 11.18 6.57 4.18
N PHE A 10 10.16 6.01 4.83
CA PHE A 10 10.25 4.70 5.45
C PHE A 10 9.12 3.81 4.95
N GLU A 11 9.35 2.51 5.00
CA GLU A 11 8.34 1.50 4.82
C GLU A 11 8.19 0.70 6.10
N VAL A 12 6.96 0.50 6.55
CA VAL A 12 6.66 -0.21 7.79
C VAL A 12 5.65 -1.32 7.56
N PHE A 13 5.79 -2.36 8.35
CA PHE A 13 4.91 -3.52 8.32
C PHE A 13 3.93 -3.46 9.48
N PRO A 14 2.62 -3.66 9.25
CA PRO A 14 1.69 -3.83 10.35
C PRO A 14 2.15 -4.97 11.26
N PRO A 15 2.14 -4.77 12.58
CA PRO A 15 2.57 -5.80 13.51
C PRO A 15 1.57 -6.96 13.51
N ASN A 16 2.06 -8.14 13.88
CA ASN A 16 1.16 -9.23 14.21
C ASN A 16 0.34 -8.82 15.46
N PRO A 17 -1.01 -8.86 15.41
CA PRO A 17 -1.86 -8.50 16.56
C PRO A 17 -1.53 -9.26 17.84
N GLU A 18 -0.97 -10.47 17.73
CA GLU A 18 -0.60 -11.31 18.87
C GLU A 18 0.69 -10.87 19.58
N VAL A 19 1.55 -10.08 18.92
CA VAL A 19 2.89 -9.72 19.45
C VAL A 19 2.91 -8.31 20.07
N GLY A 20 1.86 -7.52 19.86
CA GLY A 20 1.70 -6.18 20.41
C GLY A 20 2.41 -5.06 19.65
N ASN A 21 1.85 -3.87 19.73
CA ASN A 21 2.22 -2.70 18.92
C ASN A 21 3.33 -1.82 19.55
N ALA A 22 3.66 -2.01 20.82
CA ALA A 22 4.49 -1.05 21.57
C ALA A 22 5.87 -0.79 20.95
N LYS A 23 6.51 -1.82 20.38
CA LYS A 23 7.83 -1.68 19.76
C LYS A 23 7.75 -0.88 18.46
N LEU A 24 6.70 -1.12 17.64
CA LEU A 24 6.48 -0.39 16.41
C LEU A 24 6.15 1.08 16.69
N LEU A 25 5.26 1.36 17.64
CA LEU A 25 4.87 2.72 17.99
C LEU A 25 6.08 3.55 18.42
N ARG A 26 6.97 3.02 19.28
CA ARG A 26 8.22 3.69 19.63
C ARG A 26 9.14 3.93 18.43
N ALA A 27 9.21 2.97 17.50
CA ALA A 27 10.00 3.15 16.28
C ALA A 27 9.44 4.27 15.41
N LEU A 28 8.12 4.36 15.30
CA LEU A 28 7.43 5.42 14.54
C LEU A 28 7.66 6.81 15.17
N GLU A 29 7.61 6.92 16.50
CA GLU A 29 7.94 8.15 17.22
C GLU A 29 9.38 8.61 16.91
N ASN A 30 10.35 7.69 16.92
CA ASN A 30 11.73 8.00 16.56
C ASN A 30 11.87 8.38 15.07
N MET A 31 11.10 7.76 14.18
CA MET A 31 11.09 8.11 12.75
C MET A 31 10.51 9.51 12.53
N GLN A 32 9.53 9.93 13.32
CA GLN A 32 8.93 11.27 13.24
C GLN A 32 9.98 12.36 13.47
N GLU A 33 10.92 12.16 14.38
CA GLU A 33 12.02 13.11 14.66
C GLU A 33 12.93 13.35 13.44
N LEU A 34 12.98 12.39 12.51
CA LEU A 34 13.74 12.49 11.26
C LEU A 34 13.00 13.26 10.16
N ALA A 35 11.77 13.70 10.41
CA ALA A 35 10.92 14.45 9.49
C ALA A 35 10.81 13.80 8.09
N PRO A 36 10.38 12.54 7.97
CA PRO A 36 10.28 11.89 6.68
C PRO A 36 9.20 12.55 5.81
N HIS A 37 9.40 12.49 4.49
CA HIS A 37 8.42 13.02 3.54
C HIS A 37 7.13 12.21 3.51
N PHE A 38 7.25 10.91 3.74
CA PHE A 38 6.12 9.99 3.91
C PHE A 38 6.57 8.69 4.57
N ILE A 39 5.59 7.94 5.06
CA ILE A 39 5.78 6.54 5.48
C ILE A 39 4.79 5.69 4.69
N SER A 40 5.27 4.60 4.06
CA SER A 40 4.40 3.61 3.44
C SER A 40 4.11 2.45 4.39
N VAL A 41 2.87 2.00 4.36
CA VAL A 41 2.39 0.89 5.20
C VAL A 41 2.10 -0.29 4.31
N THR A 42 2.83 -1.40 4.50
CA THR A 42 2.61 -2.62 3.73
C THR A 42 1.26 -3.24 4.08
N ALA A 43 0.69 -4.00 3.16
CA ALA A 43 -0.43 -4.85 3.50
C ALA A 43 0.08 -6.06 4.29
N SER A 44 -0.60 -6.37 5.38
CA SER A 44 -0.37 -7.61 6.11
C SER A 44 -0.63 -8.81 5.21
N ASN A 45 0.25 -9.83 5.27
CA ASN A 45 0.02 -11.11 4.60
C ASN A 45 -1.22 -11.86 5.14
N ASN A 46 -1.83 -11.33 6.18
CA ASN A 46 -3.11 -11.80 6.71
C ASN A 46 -4.22 -11.28 5.81
N LYS A 47 -4.58 -12.06 4.81
CA LYS A 47 -5.55 -11.82 3.73
C LYS A 47 -6.90 -11.27 4.15
N TYR A 48 -7.22 -11.32 5.42
CA TYR A 48 -8.57 -11.10 5.93
C TYR A 48 -8.76 -9.81 6.69
N ASN A 49 -7.68 -9.01 6.94
CA ASN A 49 -7.76 -7.93 7.89
C ASN A 49 -6.95 -6.66 7.51
N ILE A 50 -7.00 -6.26 6.22
CA ILE A 50 -6.38 -4.99 5.75
C ILE A 50 -6.88 -3.81 6.59
N LYS A 51 -8.17 -3.80 6.93
CA LYS A 51 -8.80 -2.78 7.76
C LYS A 51 -8.16 -2.67 9.14
N GLU A 52 -8.08 -3.78 9.87
CA GLU A 52 -7.60 -3.80 11.26
C GLU A 52 -6.09 -3.65 11.37
N THR A 53 -5.37 -3.81 10.27
CA THR A 53 -3.90 -3.75 10.24
C THR A 53 -3.40 -2.55 9.47
N THR A 54 -3.53 -2.56 8.15
CA THR A 54 -2.96 -1.52 7.28
C THR A 54 -3.68 -0.19 7.44
N VAL A 55 -5.03 -0.18 7.45
CA VAL A 55 -5.81 1.06 7.59
C VAL A 55 -5.62 1.65 8.99
N ALA A 56 -5.66 0.83 10.03
CA ALA A 56 -5.45 1.30 11.41
C ALA A 56 -4.06 1.92 11.62
N LEU A 57 -3.01 1.27 11.08
CA LEU A 57 -1.65 1.79 11.17
C LEU A 57 -1.47 3.05 10.32
N ALA A 58 -2.03 3.08 9.11
CA ALA A 58 -2.02 4.26 8.24
C ALA A 58 -2.72 5.46 8.91
N ASN A 59 -3.87 5.22 9.56
CA ASN A 59 -4.57 6.23 10.35
C ASN A 59 -3.70 6.80 11.47
N HIS A 60 -3.04 5.95 12.23
CA HIS A 60 -2.15 6.38 13.32
C HIS A 60 -1.01 7.26 12.78
N ILE A 61 -0.33 6.85 11.71
CA ILE A 61 0.78 7.61 11.12
C ILE A 61 0.28 8.94 10.54
N GLN A 62 -0.81 8.93 9.80
CA GLN A 62 -1.38 10.11 9.15
C GLN A 62 -1.89 11.14 10.15
N ASN A 63 -2.68 10.72 11.14
CA ASN A 63 -3.45 11.62 11.97
C ASN A 63 -2.83 11.88 13.35
N GLU A 64 -2.16 10.90 13.96
CA GLU A 64 -1.54 11.09 15.27
C GLU A 64 -0.10 11.58 15.15
N LEU A 65 0.69 11.04 14.19
CA LEU A 65 2.05 11.50 13.96
C LEU A 65 2.16 12.63 12.94
N SER A 66 1.08 12.95 12.22
CA SER A 66 1.04 13.98 11.17
C SER A 66 2.08 13.76 10.05
N ILE A 67 2.34 12.51 9.69
CA ILE A 67 3.25 12.13 8.62
C ILE A 67 2.43 11.67 7.41
N PRO A 68 2.66 12.22 6.20
CA PRO A 68 1.99 11.76 4.99
C PRO A 68 2.14 10.25 4.80
N THR A 69 1.04 9.55 4.53
CA THR A 69 1.02 8.09 4.51
C THR A 69 0.61 7.54 3.15
N ILE A 70 1.24 6.44 2.73
CA ILE A 70 0.89 5.66 1.55
C ILE A 70 0.45 4.27 2.02
N ALA A 71 -0.76 3.84 1.67
CA ALA A 71 -1.24 2.50 1.98
C ALA A 71 -0.98 1.55 0.81
N HIS A 72 -0.36 0.39 1.06
CA HIS A 72 -0.25 -0.66 0.05
C HIS A 72 -1.57 -1.40 -0.09
N LEU A 73 -1.97 -1.67 -1.31
CA LEU A 73 -3.20 -2.40 -1.62
C LEU A 73 -2.92 -3.51 -2.65
N PRO A 74 -2.59 -4.73 -2.19
CA PRO A 74 -2.48 -5.90 -3.06
C PRO A 74 -3.85 -6.51 -3.32
N ALA A 75 -4.26 -6.63 -4.59
CA ALA A 75 -5.65 -6.93 -4.93
C ALA A 75 -5.92 -8.35 -5.44
N ILE A 76 -4.90 -9.17 -5.73
CA ILE A 76 -5.10 -10.47 -6.39
C ILE A 76 -6.07 -11.43 -5.66
N TYR A 77 -6.26 -11.24 -4.36
CA TYR A 77 -7.20 -11.99 -3.52
C TYR A 77 -8.38 -11.17 -3.02
N LEU A 78 -8.60 -9.97 -3.58
CA LEU A 78 -9.70 -9.10 -3.20
C LEU A 78 -10.76 -9.06 -4.30
N SER A 79 -12.03 -9.00 -3.89
CA SER A 79 -13.12 -8.65 -4.79
C SER A 79 -13.20 -7.13 -4.98
N LYS A 80 -13.87 -6.68 -6.03
CA LYS A 80 -14.16 -5.26 -6.27
C LYS A 80 -14.87 -4.60 -5.09
N GLU A 81 -15.84 -5.31 -4.50
CA GLU A 81 -16.55 -4.87 -3.31
C GLU A 81 -15.58 -4.64 -2.15
N LYS A 82 -14.67 -5.59 -1.90
CA LYS A 82 -13.71 -5.50 -0.81
C LYS A 82 -12.69 -4.38 -1.01
N VAL A 83 -12.29 -4.13 -2.25
CA VAL A 83 -11.44 -2.97 -2.60
C VAL A 83 -12.22 -1.68 -2.37
N ALA A 84 -13.49 -1.57 -2.82
CA ALA A 84 -14.31 -0.38 -2.59
C ALA A 84 -14.50 -0.08 -1.10
N ASP A 85 -14.77 -1.10 -0.28
CA ASP A 85 -14.83 -0.98 1.18
C ASP A 85 -13.52 -0.44 1.77
N THR A 86 -12.38 -0.97 1.33
CA THR A 86 -11.06 -0.54 1.81
C THR A 86 -10.77 0.91 1.42
N LEU A 87 -11.12 1.31 0.18
CA LEU A 87 -10.99 2.70 -0.27
C LEU A 87 -11.84 3.64 0.59
N HIS A 88 -13.08 3.26 0.86
CA HIS A 88 -13.97 4.04 1.72
C HIS A 88 -13.39 4.21 3.14
N GLU A 89 -12.82 3.17 3.72
CA GLU A 89 -12.20 3.23 5.05
C GLU A 89 -10.94 4.12 5.07
N LEU A 90 -10.11 4.04 4.03
CA LEU A 90 -8.95 4.91 3.87
C LEU A 90 -9.36 6.39 3.70
N ASP A 91 -10.43 6.63 2.93
CA ASP A 91 -11.00 7.96 2.73
C ASP A 91 -11.48 8.58 4.06
N GLN A 92 -12.18 7.79 4.89
CA GLN A 92 -12.65 8.23 6.20
C GLN A 92 -11.53 8.67 7.15
N VAL A 93 -10.34 8.12 7.00
CA VAL A 93 -9.17 8.48 7.82
C VAL A 93 -8.23 9.46 7.11
N GLY A 94 -8.60 9.98 5.93
CA GLY A 94 -7.83 10.98 5.20
C GLY A 94 -6.56 10.44 4.54
N VAL A 95 -6.45 9.12 4.34
CA VAL A 95 -5.31 8.49 3.64
C VAL A 95 -5.70 8.29 2.18
N HIS A 96 -5.27 9.20 1.31
CA HIS A 96 -5.66 9.24 -0.11
C HIS A 96 -4.54 8.79 -1.06
N ARG A 97 -3.43 8.24 -0.55
CA ARG A 97 -2.33 7.73 -1.38
C ARG A 97 -2.25 6.22 -1.28
N ILE A 98 -2.28 5.55 -2.42
CA ILE A 98 -2.27 4.10 -2.52
C ILE A 98 -1.13 3.65 -3.42
N LEU A 99 -0.35 2.69 -2.93
CA LEU A 99 0.51 1.88 -3.77
C LEU A 99 -0.29 0.66 -4.23
N ALA A 100 -0.74 0.71 -5.49
CA ALA A 100 -1.51 -0.37 -6.10
C ALA A 100 -0.58 -1.51 -6.52
N LEU A 101 -0.87 -2.71 -6.02
CA LEU A 101 -0.07 -3.90 -6.23
C LEU A 101 -0.96 -5.05 -6.71
N ARG A 102 -0.42 -5.92 -7.56
CA ARG A 102 -1.06 -7.20 -7.82
C ARG A 102 -1.14 -8.04 -6.53
N GLY A 103 -0.05 -8.11 -5.83
CA GLY A 103 0.19 -9.01 -4.71
C GLY A 103 0.83 -10.32 -5.16
N ASP A 104 1.39 -11.06 -4.20
CA ASP A 104 2.09 -12.32 -4.43
C ASP A 104 1.10 -13.48 -4.52
N ILE A 105 1.40 -14.43 -5.42
CA ILE A 105 0.65 -15.68 -5.52
C ILE A 105 1.09 -16.60 -4.37
N ILE A 106 0.10 -17.04 -3.60
CA ILE A 106 0.31 -17.93 -2.46
C ILE A 106 0.02 -19.37 -2.90
N PRO A 107 0.99 -20.28 -2.77
CA PRO A 107 0.78 -21.68 -3.11
C PRO A 107 -0.45 -22.29 -2.42
N GLY A 108 -1.29 -22.98 -3.19
CA GLY A 108 -2.49 -23.64 -2.68
C GLY A 108 -3.70 -22.73 -2.47
N ILE A 109 -3.62 -21.43 -2.84
CA ILE A 109 -4.76 -20.54 -2.82
C ILE A 109 -4.99 -19.97 -4.21
N GLU A 110 -6.19 -20.19 -4.73
CA GLU A 110 -6.57 -19.68 -6.03
C GLU A 110 -6.86 -18.18 -5.96
N PRO A 111 -6.21 -17.34 -6.81
CA PRO A 111 -6.51 -15.93 -6.92
C PRO A 111 -7.95 -15.66 -7.35
N LEU A 112 -8.50 -14.53 -6.92
CA LEU A 112 -9.75 -14.04 -7.48
C LEU A 112 -9.53 -13.49 -8.89
N LYS A 113 -10.62 -13.40 -9.68
CA LYS A 113 -10.56 -12.99 -11.08
C LYS A 113 -10.78 -11.48 -11.29
N ASP A 114 -11.10 -10.76 -10.24
CA ASP A 114 -11.48 -9.34 -10.32
C ASP A 114 -10.30 -8.42 -10.64
N PHE A 115 -9.11 -8.77 -10.13
CA PHE A 115 -7.87 -8.02 -10.36
C PHE A 115 -6.74 -9.01 -10.69
N ARG A 116 -6.44 -9.14 -11.96
CA ARG A 116 -5.36 -10.02 -12.43
C ARG A 116 -3.99 -9.34 -12.39
N TYR A 117 -3.99 -8.04 -12.63
CA TYR A 117 -2.80 -7.19 -12.67
C TYR A 117 -3.01 -5.95 -11.80
N ALA A 118 -1.91 -5.27 -11.46
CA ALA A 118 -1.99 -4.00 -10.76
C ALA A 118 -2.71 -2.92 -11.57
N THR A 119 -2.64 -2.99 -12.90
CA THR A 119 -3.35 -2.08 -13.82
C THR A 119 -4.86 -2.18 -13.69
N ASP A 120 -5.42 -3.38 -13.51
CA ASP A 120 -6.86 -3.55 -13.29
C ASP A 120 -7.32 -2.82 -12.02
N LEU A 121 -6.49 -2.89 -10.96
CA LEU A 121 -6.74 -2.18 -9.71
C LEU A 121 -6.64 -0.66 -9.89
N ILE A 122 -5.63 -0.19 -10.61
CA ILE A 122 -5.44 1.25 -10.88
C ILE A 122 -6.64 1.82 -11.64
N GLU A 123 -7.11 1.13 -12.68
CA GLU A 123 -8.29 1.53 -13.46
C GLU A 123 -9.55 1.56 -12.59
N PHE A 124 -9.72 0.55 -11.74
CA PHE A 124 -10.85 0.49 -10.82
C PHE A 124 -10.83 1.66 -9.82
N ILE A 125 -9.68 1.93 -9.19
CA ILE A 125 -9.57 3.04 -8.23
C ILE A 125 -9.84 4.39 -8.92
N LYS A 126 -9.27 4.61 -10.10
CA LYS A 126 -9.50 5.86 -10.86
C LYS A 126 -10.96 6.07 -11.26
N THR A 127 -11.72 5.00 -11.40
CA THR A 127 -13.13 5.06 -11.74
C THR A 127 -14.00 5.29 -10.51
N GLU A 128 -13.78 4.52 -9.45
CA GLU A 128 -14.62 4.54 -8.24
C GLU A 128 -14.25 5.65 -7.26
N ALA A 129 -12.96 5.99 -7.20
CA ALA A 129 -12.42 6.96 -6.24
C ALA A 129 -11.33 7.84 -6.89
N PRO A 130 -11.69 8.70 -7.88
CA PRO A 130 -10.73 9.45 -8.70
C PRO A 130 -9.89 10.48 -7.93
N HIS A 131 -10.25 10.77 -6.69
CA HIS A 131 -9.52 11.68 -5.81
C HIS A 131 -8.29 11.03 -5.13
N PHE A 132 -8.14 9.71 -5.25
CA PHE A 132 -6.95 9.04 -4.74
C PHE A 132 -5.76 9.21 -5.67
N ASP A 133 -4.60 9.48 -5.07
CA ASP A 133 -3.30 9.40 -5.72
C ASP A 133 -2.86 7.94 -5.79
N VAL A 134 -2.79 7.39 -6.99
CA VAL A 134 -2.42 5.98 -7.20
C VAL A 134 -1.00 5.88 -7.74
N ILE A 135 -0.17 5.12 -7.04
CA ILE A 135 1.22 4.85 -7.34
C ILE A 135 1.32 3.38 -7.77
N GLY A 136 2.04 3.11 -8.85
CA GLY A 136 2.38 1.76 -9.30
C GLY A 136 3.77 1.34 -8.87
N ALA A 137 4.00 0.03 -8.75
CA ALA A 137 5.35 -0.53 -8.61
C ALA A 137 6.03 -0.67 -9.97
N CYS A 138 7.34 -0.50 -9.99
CA CYS A 138 8.16 -0.72 -11.19
C CYS A 138 9.22 -1.77 -10.90
N TYR A 139 9.41 -2.68 -11.84
CA TYR A 139 10.44 -3.72 -11.81
C TYR A 139 11.49 -3.42 -12.88
N PRO A 140 12.60 -2.73 -12.56
CA PRO A 140 13.61 -2.36 -13.56
C PRO A 140 14.23 -3.56 -14.28
N GLU A 141 14.32 -4.70 -13.60
CA GLU A 141 14.82 -5.97 -14.14
C GLU A 141 13.74 -6.76 -14.91
N GLY A 142 12.49 -6.27 -14.92
CA GLY A 142 11.33 -6.98 -15.44
C GLY A 142 10.66 -7.86 -14.38
N HIS A 143 9.33 -7.93 -14.43
CA HIS A 143 8.56 -8.78 -13.52
C HIS A 143 8.81 -10.28 -13.86
N PRO A 144 9.01 -11.16 -12.86
CA PRO A 144 9.28 -12.59 -13.09
C PRO A 144 8.23 -13.30 -13.96
N ASP A 145 6.98 -12.87 -13.91
CA ASP A 145 5.86 -13.45 -14.67
C ASP A 145 5.64 -12.74 -16.02
N SER A 146 6.44 -11.73 -16.36
CA SER A 146 6.34 -11.03 -17.65
C SER A 146 7.10 -11.77 -18.75
N PRO A 147 6.55 -11.89 -19.96
CA PRO A 147 7.25 -12.53 -21.08
C PRO A 147 8.47 -11.74 -21.55
N SER A 148 8.56 -10.45 -21.26
CA SER A 148 9.73 -9.61 -21.54
C SER A 148 9.69 -8.31 -20.74
N GLN A 149 10.87 -7.67 -20.55
CA GLN A 149 10.97 -6.37 -19.90
C GLN A 149 10.15 -5.29 -20.63
N ILE A 150 10.11 -5.32 -21.95
CA ILE A 150 9.33 -4.35 -22.76
C ILE A 150 7.83 -4.53 -22.49
N SER A 151 7.36 -5.77 -22.44
CA SER A 151 5.96 -6.09 -22.16
C SER A 151 5.55 -5.66 -20.76
N ASP A 152 6.46 -5.74 -19.78
CA ASP A 152 6.23 -5.35 -18.41
C ASP A 152 6.06 -3.82 -18.25
N ILE A 153 6.81 -3.05 -19.03
CA ILE A 153 6.73 -1.57 -18.99
C ILE A 153 5.51 -1.04 -19.76
N GLN A 154 4.97 -1.81 -20.71
CA GLN A 154 3.85 -1.41 -21.53
C GLN A 154 2.47 -1.71 -20.91
N ASN A 155 2.41 -2.54 -19.89
CA ASN A 155 1.22 -2.88 -19.13
C ASN A 155 1.19 -2.14 -17.80
#